data_a361b928e8027cadb819b6140a6c71ee
#
_entry.id   a361b928e8027cadb819b6140a6c71ee
#
_cell.length_a   1.000
_cell.length_b   1.000
_cell.length_c   1.000
_cell.angle_alpha   90.00
_cell.angle_beta   90.00
_cell.angle_gamma   90.00
#
_symmetry.space_group_name_H-M   'P 1'
#
loop_
_entity.id
_entity.type
_entity.pdbx_description
1 polymer ?
#
loop_
_entity_poly.entity_id
_entity_poly.type
_entity_poly.pdbx_seq_one_letter_code
_entity_poly.pdbx_strand_id
1 'polypeptide(L)'
;MSSHAALDYGFARRHGVLRLAGDGVRVALREGADPMALLEARRVLGQPIEVQALPRAEFDRRLSEIYAGDALQGGALASDAGDTSLDDLAGDLPASADLLDDQDDAPVIRLINGLIAEAARQGASDIHVEPFETSLRVRLRVDGVMREVLDLPARLAPLLVSRVKVMARLDIAEKRLPQDGRISITLGQRALDVRVSTLPAR
;
A
#
# COMPACT_ATOMS: atom_id res chain seq x y z
N MET A 1 -13.61 -14.16 -18.87
CA MET A 1 -12.71 -14.06 -17.72
C MET A 1 -13.33 -13.03 -16.79
N SER A 2 -13.94 -13.48 -15.73
CA SER A 2 -14.80 -12.63 -14.88
C SER A 2 -13.93 -11.71 -14.03
N SER A 3 -14.01 -10.41 -14.28
CA SER A 3 -13.55 -9.39 -13.36
C SER A 3 -14.31 -9.60 -12.04
N HIS A 4 -13.67 -10.22 -11.08
CA HIS A 4 -14.23 -10.37 -9.75
C HIS A 4 -14.21 -8.97 -9.12
N ALA A 5 -15.38 -8.37 -8.92
CA ALA A 5 -15.50 -7.14 -8.14
C ALA A 5 -14.80 -7.40 -6.79
N ALA A 6 -13.63 -6.84 -6.62
CA ALA A 6 -12.86 -6.92 -5.40
C ALA A 6 -13.26 -5.73 -4.52
N LEU A 7 -13.37 -5.95 -3.22
CA LEU A 7 -13.37 -4.84 -2.28
C LEU A 7 -11.98 -4.19 -2.36
N ASP A 8 -11.90 -2.86 -2.48
CA ASP A 8 -10.62 -2.19 -2.48
C ASP A 8 -9.92 -2.23 -1.11
N TYR A 9 -8.61 -1.97 -1.10
CA TYR A 9 -7.82 -1.99 0.14
C TYR A 9 -8.32 -0.96 1.16
N GLY A 10 -8.66 0.27 0.70
CA GLY A 10 -9.12 1.35 1.57
C GLY A 10 -10.41 0.97 2.29
N PHE A 11 -11.39 0.41 1.56
CA PHE A 11 -12.61 -0.11 2.13
C PHE A 11 -12.35 -1.23 3.14
N ALA A 12 -11.54 -2.22 2.76
CA ALA A 12 -11.24 -3.37 3.62
C ALA A 12 -10.55 -2.94 4.93
N ARG A 13 -9.60 -2.03 4.85
CA ARG A 13 -8.88 -1.50 6.00
C ARG A 13 -9.78 -0.67 6.93
N ARG A 14 -10.60 0.24 6.37
CA ARG A 14 -11.47 1.14 7.11
C ARG A 14 -12.58 0.38 7.81
N HIS A 15 -13.33 -0.37 7.04
CA HIS A 15 -14.54 -1.02 7.50
C HIS A 15 -14.30 -2.40 8.14
N GLY A 16 -13.07 -2.91 8.07
CA GLY A 16 -12.73 -4.22 8.61
C GLY A 16 -13.45 -5.36 7.88
N VAL A 17 -13.67 -5.24 6.58
CA VAL A 17 -14.35 -6.22 5.73
C VAL A 17 -13.45 -6.63 4.60
N LEU A 18 -13.10 -7.90 4.49
CA LEU A 18 -12.12 -8.43 3.56
C LEU A 18 -12.69 -9.60 2.79
N ARG A 19 -12.57 -9.62 1.45
CA ARG A 19 -12.90 -10.79 0.65
C ARG A 19 -11.82 -11.85 0.79
N LEU A 20 -12.23 -13.07 1.14
CA LEU A 20 -11.32 -14.21 1.23
C LEU A 20 -11.27 -14.97 -0.10
N ALA A 21 -10.12 -15.56 -0.43
CA ALA A 21 -9.98 -16.45 -1.56
C ALA A 21 -10.72 -17.80 -1.30
N GLY A 22 -11.25 -18.40 -2.34
CA GLY A 22 -11.89 -19.72 -2.29
C GLY A 22 -13.15 -19.80 -3.14
N ASP A 23 -13.81 -20.96 -3.10
CA ASP A 23 -15.08 -21.19 -3.77
C ASP A 23 -16.19 -20.42 -3.04
N GLY A 24 -17.03 -19.68 -3.78
CA GLY A 24 -18.05 -18.80 -3.22
C GLY A 24 -17.52 -17.41 -2.81
N VAL A 25 -18.43 -16.57 -2.33
CA VAL A 25 -18.08 -15.21 -1.84
C VAL A 25 -18.00 -15.22 -0.33
N ARG A 26 -16.82 -15.56 0.20
CA ARG A 26 -16.54 -15.49 1.63
C ARG A 26 -15.91 -14.16 1.99
N VAL A 27 -16.36 -13.58 3.09
CA VAL A 27 -15.93 -12.28 3.59
C VAL A 27 -15.53 -12.42 5.05
N ALA A 28 -14.34 -11.95 5.38
CA ALA A 28 -13.91 -11.78 6.76
C ALA A 28 -14.44 -10.47 7.30
N LEU A 29 -14.99 -10.50 8.52
CA LEU A 29 -15.30 -9.32 9.32
C LEU A 29 -14.32 -9.27 10.49
N ARG A 30 -13.58 -8.16 10.60
CA ARG A 30 -12.66 -7.94 11.71
C ARG A 30 -13.42 -7.81 13.03
N GLU A 31 -12.93 -8.44 14.07
CA GLU A 31 -13.50 -8.30 15.41
C GLU A 31 -13.53 -6.82 15.83
N GLY A 32 -14.70 -6.35 16.29
CA GLY A 32 -14.97 -4.95 16.65
C GLY A 32 -15.26 -4.02 15.46
N ALA A 33 -15.32 -4.52 14.22
CA ALA A 33 -15.77 -3.74 13.09
C ALA A 33 -17.30 -3.60 13.06
N ASP A 34 -17.80 -2.54 12.40
CA ASP A 34 -19.23 -2.31 12.24
C ASP A 34 -19.85 -3.33 11.27
N PRO A 35 -20.80 -4.18 11.73
CA PRO A 35 -21.47 -5.14 10.84
C PRO A 35 -22.25 -4.51 9.68
N MET A 36 -22.61 -3.21 9.77
CA MET A 36 -23.30 -2.51 8.70
C MET A 36 -22.45 -2.40 7.43
N ALA A 37 -21.12 -2.44 7.55
CA ALA A 37 -20.22 -2.48 6.41
C ALA A 37 -20.42 -3.71 5.50
N LEU A 38 -20.98 -4.80 6.03
CA LEU A 38 -21.32 -5.99 5.25
C LEU A 38 -22.42 -5.72 4.22
N LEU A 39 -23.31 -4.76 4.45
CA LEU A 39 -24.35 -4.39 3.48
C LEU A 39 -23.71 -3.78 2.23
N GLU A 40 -22.74 -2.90 2.42
CA GLU A 40 -22.00 -2.29 1.32
C GLU A 40 -21.13 -3.34 0.60
N ALA A 41 -20.44 -4.19 1.35
CA ALA A 41 -19.68 -5.30 0.76
C ALA A 41 -20.57 -6.21 -0.10
N ARG A 42 -21.77 -6.54 0.38
CA ARG A 42 -22.75 -7.34 -0.37
C ARG A 42 -23.24 -6.62 -1.64
N ARG A 43 -23.44 -5.30 -1.57
CA ARG A 43 -23.84 -4.47 -2.71
C ARG A 43 -22.76 -4.49 -3.80
N VAL A 44 -21.50 -4.29 -3.42
CA VAL A 44 -20.35 -4.28 -4.34
C VAL A 44 -20.11 -5.65 -4.95
N LEU A 45 -20.18 -6.72 -4.15
CA LEU A 45 -19.91 -8.08 -4.61
C LEU A 45 -21.08 -8.70 -5.41
N GLY A 46 -22.30 -8.14 -5.29
CA GLY A 46 -23.47 -8.54 -6.09
C GLY A 46 -23.98 -9.96 -5.86
N GLN A 47 -23.50 -10.64 -4.82
CA GLN A 47 -23.81 -12.05 -4.52
C GLN A 47 -24.02 -12.25 -3.01
N PRO A 48 -24.69 -13.31 -2.60
CA PRO A 48 -24.74 -13.71 -1.19
C PRO A 48 -23.33 -13.93 -0.65
N ILE A 49 -23.06 -13.42 0.54
CA ILE A 49 -21.76 -13.49 1.21
C ILE A 49 -21.85 -14.43 2.41
N GLU A 50 -20.83 -15.27 2.59
CA GLU A 50 -20.60 -16.00 3.83
C GLU A 50 -19.63 -15.19 4.71
N VAL A 51 -20.01 -14.92 5.95
CA VAL A 51 -19.24 -14.06 6.85
C VAL A 51 -18.49 -14.88 7.87
N GLN A 52 -17.18 -14.67 7.98
CA GLN A 52 -16.31 -15.25 9.00
C GLN A 52 -15.75 -14.11 9.86
N ALA A 53 -16.00 -14.15 11.18
CA ALA A 53 -15.34 -13.23 12.10
C ALA A 53 -13.87 -13.63 12.26
N LEU A 54 -12.96 -12.65 12.21
CA LEU A 54 -11.53 -12.84 12.43
C LEU A 54 -11.02 -11.92 13.54
N PRO A 55 -10.14 -12.43 14.43
CA PRO A 55 -9.37 -11.58 15.34
C PRO A 55 -8.59 -10.54 14.57
N ARG A 56 -8.41 -9.35 15.19
CA ARG A 56 -7.78 -8.20 14.54
C ARG A 56 -6.41 -8.53 13.93
N ALA A 57 -5.54 -9.22 14.67
CA ALA A 57 -4.21 -9.57 14.20
C ALA A 57 -4.24 -10.51 12.97
N GLU A 58 -5.17 -11.47 12.94
CA GLU A 58 -5.32 -12.36 11.80
C GLU A 58 -5.93 -11.63 10.59
N PHE A 59 -6.88 -10.73 10.81
CA PHE A 59 -7.45 -9.88 9.78
C PHE A 59 -6.36 -9.01 9.11
N ASP A 60 -5.54 -8.32 9.90
CA ASP A 60 -4.48 -7.44 9.40
C ASP A 60 -3.42 -8.23 8.61
N ARG A 61 -3.07 -9.43 9.06
CA ARG A 61 -2.20 -10.33 8.29
C ARG A 61 -2.80 -10.72 6.94
N ARG A 62 -4.08 -11.15 6.92
CA ARG A 62 -4.80 -11.53 5.70
C ARG A 62 -4.97 -10.37 4.74
N LEU A 63 -5.24 -9.18 5.28
CA LEU A 63 -5.31 -7.94 4.51
C LEU A 63 -4.00 -7.71 3.76
N SER A 64 -2.85 -7.80 4.45
CA SER A 64 -1.54 -7.65 3.83
C SER A 64 -1.26 -8.73 2.77
N GLU A 65 -1.60 -9.99 3.05
CA GLU A 65 -1.37 -11.09 2.10
C GLU A 65 -2.18 -10.94 0.80
N ILE A 66 -3.46 -10.57 0.91
CA ILE A 66 -4.36 -10.48 -0.24
C ILE A 66 -4.02 -9.28 -1.12
N TYR A 67 -3.82 -8.10 -0.50
CA TYR A 67 -3.59 -6.87 -1.27
C TYR A 67 -2.13 -6.63 -1.66
N ALA A 68 -1.16 -7.41 -1.14
CA ALA A 68 0.22 -7.35 -1.62
C ALA A 68 0.32 -7.69 -3.12
N GLY A 69 -0.48 -8.66 -3.58
CA GLY A 69 -0.54 -9.05 -4.99
C GLY A 69 -1.15 -7.96 -5.88
N ASP A 70 -2.24 -7.34 -5.44
CA ASP A 70 -2.93 -6.29 -6.18
C ASP A 70 -2.09 -5.03 -6.31
N ALA A 71 -1.35 -4.67 -5.25
CA ALA A 71 -0.42 -3.53 -5.28
C ALA A 71 0.68 -3.70 -6.33
N LEU A 72 1.11 -4.95 -6.55
CA LEU A 72 2.15 -5.28 -7.54
C LEU A 72 1.59 -5.41 -8.96
N GLN A 73 0.31 -5.81 -9.10
CA GLN A 73 -0.34 -6.01 -10.41
C GLN A 73 -1.07 -4.74 -10.92
N GLY A 74 -1.60 -3.92 -10.02
CA GLY A 74 -2.18 -2.61 -10.36
C GLY A 74 -1.14 -1.60 -10.82
N GLY A 75 0.13 -1.89 -10.60
CA GLY A 75 1.28 -1.20 -11.15
C GLY A 75 1.66 -1.68 -12.55
N ALA A 76 0.71 -1.84 -13.48
CA ALA A 76 0.99 -1.88 -14.91
C ALA A 76 1.52 -0.51 -15.41
N LEU A 77 2.48 0.04 -14.67
CA LEU A 77 3.22 1.28 -14.98
C LEU A 77 4.43 1.01 -15.90
N ALA A 78 4.42 -0.11 -16.58
CA ALA A 78 5.52 -0.43 -17.49
C ALA A 78 5.54 0.43 -18.76
N SER A 79 4.49 1.21 -19.05
CA SER A 79 4.42 2.00 -20.27
C SER A 79 4.35 3.51 -20.08
N ASP A 80 4.00 4.02 -18.87
CA ASP A 80 3.78 5.47 -18.68
C ASP A 80 4.77 6.12 -17.67
N ALA A 81 5.57 5.33 -16.96
CA ALA A 81 6.53 5.85 -15.96
C ALA A 81 7.76 6.55 -16.58
N GLY A 82 7.81 6.67 -17.90
CA GLY A 82 8.93 7.31 -18.60
C GLY A 82 8.97 8.83 -18.52
N ASP A 83 7.83 9.49 -18.29
CA ASP A 83 7.72 10.95 -18.45
C ASP A 83 7.05 11.67 -17.25
N THR A 84 6.50 10.94 -16.27
CA THR A 84 5.85 11.57 -15.10
C THR A 84 6.90 11.79 -14.00
N SER A 85 7.09 13.05 -13.59
CA SER A 85 8.03 13.37 -12.52
C SER A 85 7.52 12.90 -11.15
N LEU A 86 8.42 12.71 -10.18
CA LEU A 86 8.02 12.39 -8.79
C LEU A 86 7.17 13.50 -8.17
N ASP A 87 7.42 14.76 -8.55
CA ASP A 87 6.65 15.92 -8.09
C ASP A 87 5.21 15.89 -8.62
N ASP A 88 5.00 15.47 -9.88
CA ASP A 88 3.67 15.29 -10.45
C ASP A 88 2.90 14.18 -9.72
N LEU A 89 3.55 13.03 -9.46
CA LEU A 89 2.97 11.93 -8.69
C LEU A 89 2.64 12.33 -7.24
N ALA A 90 3.46 13.20 -6.66
CA ALA A 90 3.21 13.76 -5.33
C ALA A 90 2.04 14.76 -5.34
N GLY A 91 1.89 15.52 -6.43
CA GLY A 91 0.78 16.45 -6.65
C GLY A 91 -0.59 15.77 -6.76
N ASP A 92 -0.62 14.54 -7.25
CA ASP A 92 -1.83 13.71 -7.34
C ASP A 92 -2.31 13.19 -5.97
N LEU A 93 -1.50 13.32 -4.92
CA LEU A 93 -1.89 12.88 -3.59
C LEU A 93 -2.96 13.78 -2.99
N PRO A 94 -3.96 13.22 -2.30
CA PRO A 94 -5.05 14.00 -1.73
C PRO A 94 -4.56 15.07 -0.75
N ALA A 95 -5.05 16.31 -0.92
CA ALA A 95 -4.66 17.46 -0.09
C ALA A 95 -5.29 17.44 1.31
N SER A 96 -6.41 16.73 1.50
CA SER A 96 -7.17 16.73 2.75
C SER A 96 -6.69 15.67 3.74
N ALA A 97 -6.87 15.94 5.04
CA ALA A 97 -6.63 14.99 6.14
C ALA A 97 -7.59 13.79 6.12
N ASP A 98 -8.58 13.80 5.24
CA ASP A 98 -9.56 12.73 4.99
C ASP A 98 -9.00 11.57 4.15
N LEU A 99 -7.67 11.40 4.18
CA LEU A 99 -6.92 10.31 3.53
C LEU A 99 -7.38 8.90 3.99
N LEU A 100 -8.17 8.85 5.06
CA LEU A 100 -8.82 7.64 5.53
C LEU A 100 -10.19 7.43 4.87
N ASP A 101 -10.73 8.46 4.20
CA ASP A 101 -12.04 8.46 3.55
C ASP A 101 -11.98 8.30 2.03
N ASP A 102 -10.85 8.61 1.40
CA ASP A 102 -10.68 8.39 -0.04
C ASP A 102 -10.50 6.90 -0.34
N GLN A 103 -11.38 6.39 -1.18
CA GLN A 103 -11.47 4.97 -1.57
C GLN A 103 -10.35 4.55 -2.52
N ASP A 104 -9.48 5.46 -2.95
CA ASP A 104 -8.47 5.18 -3.97
C ASP A 104 -7.04 5.30 -3.42
N ASP A 105 -6.43 4.15 -3.14
CA ASP A 105 -5.00 4.06 -2.80
C ASP A 105 -4.07 4.12 -4.04
N ALA A 106 -4.64 4.22 -5.25
CA ALA A 106 -3.89 4.19 -6.50
C ALA A 106 -2.83 5.30 -6.60
N PRO A 107 -3.07 6.56 -6.15
CA PRO A 107 -2.03 7.59 -6.19
C PRO A 107 -0.81 7.24 -5.32
N VAL A 108 -1.02 6.66 -4.14
CA VAL A 108 0.07 6.26 -3.23
C VAL A 108 0.88 5.10 -3.81
N ILE A 109 0.19 4.13 -4.41
CA ILE A 109 0.85 3.00 -5.09
C ILE A 109 1.69 3.51 -6.27
N ARG A 110 1.14 4.42 -7.08
CA ARG A 110 1.88 5.05 -8.18
C ARG A 110 3.12 5.77 -7.70
N LEU A 111 3.02 6.54 -6.61
CA LEU A 111 4.17 7.21 -6.01
C LEU A 111 5.24 6.23 -5.55
N ILE A 112 4.87 5.15 -4.82
CA ILE A 112 5.83 4.13 -4.36
C ILE A 112 6.52 3.47 -5.54
N ASN A 113 5.76 3.09 -6.57
CA ASN A 113 6.31 2.48 -7.77
C ASN A 113 7.22 3.46 -8.54
N GLY A 114 6.83 4.73 -8.62
CA GLY A 114 7.64 5.81 -9.20
C GLY A 114 8.96 6.00 -8.47
N LEU A 115 8.95 5.98 -7.12
CA LEU A 115 10.17 6.05 -6.30
C LEU A 115 11.11 4.86 -6.55
N ILE A 116 10.57 3.65 -6.67
CA ILE A 116 11.38 2.46 -6.98
C ILE A 116 11.95 2.55 -8.39
N ALA A 117 11.15 3.01 -9.36
CA ALA A 117 11.58 3.20 -10.74
C ALA A 117 12.69 4.26 -10.84
N GLU A 118 12.54 5.38 -10.16
CA GLU A 118 13.52 6.46 -10.11
C GLU A 118 14.83 6.00 -9.45
N ALA A 119 14.73 5.28 -8.32
CA ALA A 119 15.89 4.69 -7.66
C ALA A 119 16.65 3.72 -8.59
N ALA A 120 15.92 2.87 -9.30
CA ALA A 120 16.51 1.96 -10.28
C ALA A 120 17.17 2.69 -11.45
N ARG A 121 16.56 3.77 -11.94
CA ARG A 121 17.08 4.61 -13.03
C ARG A 121 18.37 5.33 -12.64
N GLN A 122 18.44 5.82 -11.39
CA GLN A 122 19.63 6.50 -10.86
C GLN A 122 20.71 5.54 -10.34
N GLY A 123 20.47 4.23 -10.34
CA GLY A 123 21.39 3.25 -9.74
C GLY A 123 21.53 3.39 -8.23
N ALA A 124 20.46 3.84 -7.56
CA ALA A 124 20.47 4.00 -6.12
C ALA A 124 20.57 2.64 -5.41
N SER A 125 21.32 2.58 -4.32
CA SER A 125 21.42 1.40 -3.45
C SER A 125 20.28 1.33 -2.43
N ASP A 126 19.74 2.49 -2.00
CA ASP A 126 18.73 2.57 -0.95
C ASP A 126 17.74 3.72 -1.24
N ILE A 127 16.49 3.50 -0.79
CA ILE A 127 15.45 4.53 -0.67
C ILE A 127 15.18 4.71 0.82
N HIS A 128 15.35 5.92 1.33
CA HIS A 128 15.05 6.31 2.70
C HIS A 128 13.77 7.11 2.74
N VAL A 129 12.82 6.69 3.55
CA VAL A 129 11.55 7.38 3.80
C VAL A 129 11.52 7.74 5.27
N GLU A 130 11.67 9.02 5.58
CA GLU A 130 11.93 9.50 6.93
C GLU A 130 10.85 10.51 7.35
N PRO A 131 9.98 10.14 8.31
CA PRO A 131 9.02 11.08 8.87
C PRO A 131 9.69 12.05 9.84
N PHE A 132 9.41 13.34 9.66
CA PHE A 132 9.72 14.43 10.57
C PHE A 132 8.43 15.03 11.13
N GLU A 133 8.52 16.01 12.02
CA GLU A 133 7.33 16.65 12.63
C GLU A 133 6.42 17.30 11.59
N THR A 134 6.97 17.96 10.60
CA THR A 134 6.23 18.74 9.59
C THR A 134 6.27 18.13 8.19
N SER A 135 7.20 17.23 7.92
CA SER A 135 7.43 16.67 6.59
C SER A 135 7.71 15.17 6.62
N LEU A 136 7.54 14.55 5.46
CA LEU A 136 7.97 13.19 5.15
C LEU A 136 9.00 13.29 4.03
N ARG A 137 10.27 13.11 4.38
CA ARG A 137 11.37 13.27 3.44
C ARG A 137 11.76 11.95 2.81
N VAL A 138 11.90 11.97 1.48
CA VAL A 138 12.38 10.82 0.71
C VAL A 138 13.74 11.12 0.13
N ARG A 139 14.70 10.24 0.40
CA ARG A 139 16.08 10.37 -0.07
C ARG A 139 16.54 9.09 -0.76
N LEU A 140 17.34 9.23 -1.80
CA LEU A 140 18.02 8.14 -2.48
C LEU A 140 19.50 8.14 -2.09
N ARG A 141 20.08 6.94 -1.90
CA ARG A 141 21.53 6.80 -1.78
C ARG A 141 22.10 6.42 -3.15
N VAL A 142 22.83 7.35 -3.77
CA VAL A 142 23.47 7.15 -5.07
C VAL A 142 24.98 7.33 -4.88
N ASP A 143 25.77 6.32 -5.22
CA ASP A 143 27.25 6.32 -5.05
C ASP A 143 27.69 6.69 -3.61
N GLY A 144 26.94 6.18 -2.61
CA GLY A 144 27.20 6.43 -1.20
C GLY A 144 26.68 7.77 -0.67
N VAL A 145 26.22 8.67 -1.55
CA VAL A 145 25.72 10.01 -1.19
C VAL A 145 24.19 10.01 -1.09
N MET A 146 23.69 10.59 0.00
CA MET A 146 22.24 10.78 0.20
C MET A 146 21.77 12.02 -0.55
N ARG A 147 20.79 11.86 -1.43
CA ARG A 147 20.16 12.94 -2.20
C ARG A 147 18.67 12.98 -1.88
N GLU A 148 18.17 14.14 -1.50
CA GLU A 148 16.74 14.35 -1.33
C GLU A 148 16.08 14.39 -2.72
N VAL A 149 14.99 13.63 -2.87
CA VAL A 149 14.23 13.55 -4.13
C VAL A 149 12.79 13.97 -3.98
N LEU A 150 12.28 14.01 -2.74
CA LEU A 150 10.90 14.41 -2.47
C LEU A 150 10.75 14.84 -1.01
N ASP A 151 9.98 15.90 -0.77
CA ASP A 151 9.54 16.35 0.55
C ASP A 151 8.01 16.48 0.56
N LEU A 152 7.36 15.65 1.36
CA LEU A 152 5.91 15.50 1.42
C LEU A 152 5.40 16.00 2.78
N PRO A 153 4.12 16.42 2.88
CA PRO A 153 3.52 16.70 4.18
C PRO A 153 3.56 15.50 5.12
N ALA A 154 3.92 15.71 6.39
CA ALA A 154 4.04 14.66 7.41
C ALA A 154 2.79 13.77 7.53
N ARG A 155 1.59 14.32 7.28
CA ARG A 155 0.31 13.59 7.32
C ARG A 155 0.25 12.39 6.38
N LEU A 156 1.08 12.37 5.33
CA LEU A 156 1.13 11.26 4.36
C LEU A 156 1.95 10.07 4.86
N ALA A 157 2.77 10.24 5.90
CA ALA A 157 3.63 9.19 6.43
C ALA A 157 2.88 7.92 6.85
N PRO A 158 1.78 7.98 7.61
CA PRO A 158 1.05 6.77 8.00
C PRO A 158 0.47 6.00 6.81
N LEU A 159 0.01 6.73 5.79
CA LEU A 159 -0.55 6.14 4.57
C LEU A 159 0.52 5.43 3.76
N LEU A 160 1.62 6.13 3.47
CA LEU A 160 2.73 5.60 2.69
C LEU A 160 3.40 4.40 3.38
N VAL A 161 3.68 4.51 4.69
CA VAL A 161 4.24 3.41 5.49
C VAL A 161 3.31 2.20 5.52
N SER A 162 2.00 2.42 5.72
CA SER A 162 1.02 1.34 5.69
C SER A 162 1.04 0.61 4.34
N ARG A 163 1.11 1.35 3.24
CA ARG A 163 1.10 0.76 1.91
C ARG A 163 2.40 0.01 1.60
N VAL A 164 3.54 0.56 1.98
CA VAL A 164 4.84 -0.15 1.89
C VAL A 164 4.80 -1.46 2.70
N LYS A 165 4.24 -1.46 3.90
CA LYS A 165 4.08 -2.67 4.71
C LYS A 165 3.22 -3.73 4.01
N VAL A 166 2.09 -3.33 3.42
CA VAL A 166 1.24 -4.25 2.62
C VAL A 166 2.04 -4.85 1.48
N MET A 167 2.72 -4.02 0.69
CA MET A 167 3.53 -4.48 -0.45
C MET A 167 4.65 -5.43 -0.03
N ALA A 168 5.25 -5.19 1.12
CA ALA A 168 6.32 -6.01 1.70
C ALA A 168 5.81 -7.20 2.54
N ARG A 169 4.49 -7.40 2.66
CA ARG A 169 3.83 -8.44 3.47
C ARG A 169 4.17 -8.36 4.96
N LEU A 170 4.31 -7.14 5.48
CA LEU A 170 4.57 -6.86 6.88
C LEU A 170 3.27 -6.63 7.66
N ASP A 171 3.35 -6.77 8.98
CA ASP A 171 2.24 -6.48 9.88
C ASP A 171 1.98 -4.98 9.96
N ILE A 172 0.80 -4.56 9.50
CA ILE A 172 0.36 -3.15 9.51
C ILE A 172 -0.01 -2.67 10.92
N ALA A 173 -0.46 -3.55 11.78
CA ALA A 173 -0.89 -3.20 13.13
C ALA A 173 0.30 -2.96 14.08
N GLU A 174 1.42 -3.68 13.86
CA GLU A 174 2.62 -3.52 14.67
C GLU A 174 3.38 -2.24 14.28
N LYS A 175 3.52 -1.31 15.23
CA LYS A 175 4.19 -0.01 15.05
C LYS A 175 5.40 0.19 15.94
N ARG A 176 5.67 -0.75 16.86
CA ARG A 176 6.68 -0.60 17.91
C ARG A 176 7.94 -1.42 17.66
N LEU A 177 7.81 -2.47 16.85
CA LEU A 177 8.92 -3.37 16.56
C LEU A 177 9.43 -3.17 15.14
N PRO A 178 10.75 -3.28 14.92
CA PRO A 178 11.32 -3.35 13.58
C PRO A 178 10.76 -4.55 12.83
N GLN A 179 10.57 -4.38 11.53
CA GLN A 179 10.13 -5.46 10.63
C GLN A 179 10.93 -5.41 9.34
N ASP A 180 11.23 -6.59 8.81
CA ASP A 180 11.90 -6.80 7.53
C ASP A 180 11.00 -7.58 6.58
N GLY A 181 10.98 -7.17 5.32
CA GLY A 181 10.21 -7.82 4.26
C GLY A 181 10.82 -7.60 2.89
N ARG A 182 10.08 -8.01 1.85
CA ARG A 182 10.51 -7.87 0.46
C ARG A 182 9.35 -7.47 -0.43
N ILE A 183 9.66 -6.65 -1.43
CA ILE A 183 8.77 -6.29 -2.52
C ILE A 183 9.43 -6.79 -3.80
N SER A 184 8.74 -7.66 -4.56
CA SER A 184 9.19 -8.05 -5.89
C SER A 184 8.33 -7.29 -6.90
N ILE A 185 8.97 -6.49 -7.75
CA ILE A 185 8.31 -5.64 -8.75
C ILE A 185 8.95 -5.84 -10.10
N THR A 186 8.16 -5.71 -11.17
CA THR A 186 8.67 -5.74 -12.54
C THR A 186 8.61 -4.35 -13.14
N LEU A 187 9.77 -3.82 -13.54
CA LEU A 187 9.89 -2.56 -14.25
C LEU A 187 10.27 -2.84 -15.72
N GLY A 188 9.31 -2.69 -16.62
CA GLY A 188 9.48 -3.11 -18.01
C GLY A 188 9.77 -4.61 -18.09
N GLN A 189 10.97 -4.98 -18.55
CA GLN A 189 11.40 -6.39 -18.63
C GLN A 189 12.32 -6.82 -17.48
N ARG A 190 12.57 -5.96 -16.50
CA ARG A 190 13.49 -6.25 -15.38
C ARG A 190 12.69 -6.55 -14.11
N ALA A 191 12.92 -7.73 -13.53
CA ALA A 191 12.47 -8.03 -12.18
C ALA A 191 13.41 -7.38 -11.17
N LEU A 192 12.85 -6.67 -10.20
CA LEU A 192 13.55 -6.06 -9.08
C LEU A 192 13.07 -6.69 -7.78
N ASP A 193 14.00 -7.00 -6.90
CA ASP A 193 13.72 -7.44 -5.52
C ASP A 193 14.20 -6.36 -4.55
N VAL A 194 13.25 -5.73 -3.87
CA VAL A 194 13.49 -4.63 -2.93
C VAL A 194 13.33 -5.14 -1.52
N ARG A 195 14.42 -5.14 -0.74
CA ARG A 195 14.35 -5.41 0.69
C ARG A 195 13.78 -4.19 1.41
N VAL A 196 12.82 -4.41 2.29
CA VAL A 196 12.15 -3.37 3.09
C VAL A 196 12.44 -3.61 4.56
N SER A 197 12.94 -2.59 5.24
CA SER A 197 13.11 -2.58 6.69
C SER A 197 12.35 -1.39 7.28
N THR A 198 11.50 -1.64 8.27
CA THR A 198 10.78 -0.58 9.00
C THR A 198 11.33 -0.47 10.41
N LEU A 199 11.71 0.74 10.79
CA LEU A 199 12.23 1.06 12.11
C LEU A 199 11.26 2.04 12.79
N PRO A 200 10.79 1.76 14.02
CA PRO A 200 9.97 2.70 14.75
C PRO A 200 10.73 4.00 15.02
N ALA A 201 10.15 5.14 14.67
CA ALA A 201 10.62 6.45 15.09
C ALA A 201 10.11 6.73 16.51
N ARG A 202 10.96 7.34 17.35
CA ARG A 202 10.61 7.81 18.71
C ARG A 202 10.09 9.23 18.66
#